data_7ed19a9be8fb8f557e225b053cb97aed
#
_entry.id   7ed19a9be8fb8f557e225b053cb97aed
#
_cell.length_a   1.000
_cell.length_b   1.000
_cell.length_c   1.000
_cell.angle_alpha   90.00
_cell.angle_beta   90.00
_cell.angle_gamma   90.00
#
_symmetry.space_group_name_H-M   'P 1'
#
loop_
_entity.id
_entity.type
_entity.pdbx_description
1 polymer ?
#
loop_
_entity_poly.entity_id
_entity_poly.type
_entity_poly.pdbx_seq_one_letter_code
_entity_poly.pdbx_strand_id
1 'polypeptide(L)'
;MVSAPLSETYGRRFIYVFITPLALLFIMGAGFAKNLATLAVCRVLAGILISAPLAVGAGTIMDIWTGVYTNRGVVLLMAIAFMGPALGSLVGGWIAEYKNWPWSQWTTLFLGAGIWFFSLGAQETYPGPIIRRRAKKLGLPVPPAPIPSGLAGLRFLVMVTLARPVYMLLTEPIVALCSLYASLNFSVLFCFLASIPLIYSTIYSFSPGQCGLVFIGIPVGCVVGTTALILIDSYTLTKHRARSSDVPPPPERLLWGAMVGSPLMPASLFWFAWTARPGVHWMSSITATGLFACSNILIFVSPSHRRLVHC
;
A
#
# COMPACT_ATOMS: atom_id res chain seq x y z
N MET A 1 -11.45 0.65 5.90
CA MET A 1 -12.16 -0.49 6.48
C MET A 1 -13.57 -0.68 5.91
N VAL A 2 -14.39 0.37 5.76
CA VAL A 2 -15.75 0.27 5.17
C VAL A 2 -15.77 -0.17 3.71
N SER A 3 -14.69 0.10 2.97
CA SER A 3 -14.57 -0.19 1.54
C SER A 3 -14.54 -1.69 1.19
N ALA A 4 -14.00 -2.55 2.05
CA ALA A 4 -13.92 -3.98 1.80
C ALA A 4 -15.32 -4.63 1.71
N PRO A 5 -16.21 -4.53 2.71
CA PRO A 5 -17.57 -5.06 2.61
C PRO A 5 -18.40 -4.40 1.48
N LEU A 6 -18.17 -3.11 1.25
CA LEU A 6 -18.85 -2.40 0.15
C LEU A 6 -18.44 -2.98 -1.21
N SER A 7 -17.16 -3.31 -1.38
CA SER A 7 -16.65 -3.92 -2.61
C SER A 7 -17.16 -5.37 -2.82
N GLU A 8 -17.49 -6.09 -1.75
CA GLU A 8 -18.07 -7.44 -1.83
C GLU A 8 -19.54 -7.42 -2.22
N THR A 9 -20.27 -6.35 -1.89
CA THR A 9 -21.69 -6.21 -2.27
C THR A 9 -21.87 -5.64 -3.66
N TYR A 10 -21.19 -4.53 -3.97
CA TYR A 10 -21.37 -3.78 -5.22
C TYR A 10 -20.38 -4.19 -6.31
N GLY A 11 -19.28 -4.85 -5.93
CA GLY A 11 -18.19 -5.25 -6.80
C GLY A 11 -16.96 -4.35 -6.70
N ARG A 12 -15.81 -4.89 -7.12
CA ARG A 12 -14.52 -4.16 -7.10
C ARG A 12 -14.53 -2.97 -8.08
N ARG A 13 -15.12 -3.17 -9.27
CA ARG A 13 -15.24 -2.13 -10.30
C ARG A 13 -15.95 -0.89 -9.78
N PHE A 14 -16.98 -1.04 -8.95
CA PHE A 14 -17.72 0.09 -8.38
C PHE A 14 -16.80 1.04 -7.60
N ILE A 15 -15.88 0.49 -6.81
CA ILE A 15 -14.94 1.29 -6.02
C ILE A 15 -14.01 2.10 -6.94
N TYR A 16 -13.43 1.46 -7.96
CA TYR A 16 -12.49 2.13 -8.86
C TYR A 16 -13.17 3.19 -9.76
N VAL A 17 -14.36 2.91 -10.25
CA VAL A 17 -15.04 3.79 -11.22
C VAL A 17 -15.79 4.94 -10.56
N PHE A 18 -16.40 4.73 -9.39
CA PHE A 18 -17.25 5.75 -8.76
C PHE A 18 -16.60 6.46 -7.57
N ILE A 19 -15.83 5.76 -6.73
CA ILE A 19 -15.24 6.38 -5.54
C ILE A 19 -14.00 7.19 -5.92
N THR A 20 -13.20 6.72 -6.85
CA THR A 20 -11.99 7.44 -7.28
C THR A 20 -12.29 8.84 -7.84
N PRO A 21 -13.24 9.06 -8.78
CA PRO A 21 -13.51 10.41 -9.27
C PRO A 21 -14.09 11.33 -8.18
N LEU A 22 -14.87 10.79 -7.24
CA LEU A 22 -15.34 11.57 -6.10
C LEU A 22 -14.16 12.06 -5.24
N ALA A 23 -13.15 11.24 -5.03
CA ALA A 23 -11.92 11.65 -4.36
C ALA A 23 -11.16 12.74 -5.14
N LEU A 24 -11.09 12.60 -6.48
CA LEU A 24 -10.45 13.59 -7.35
C LEU A 24 -11.16 14.96 -7.29
N LEU A 25 -12.47 15.00 -7.15
CA LEU A 25 -13.21 16.24 -6.94
C LEU A 25 -12.79 16.96 -5.65
N PHE A 26 -12.55 16.24 -4.56
CA PHE A 26 -12.03 16.85 -3.33
C PHE A 26 -10.57 17.29 -3.47
N ILE A 27 -9.75 16.59 -4.24
CA ILE A 27 -8.38 17.05 -4.55
C ILE A 27 -8.42 18.32 -5.38
N MET A 28 -9.33 18.40 -6.34
CA MET A 28 -9.57 19.62 -7.11
C MET A 28 -10.00 20.78 -6.20
N GLY A 29 -10.95 20.55 -5.27
CA GLY A 29 -11.33 21.51 -4.25
C GLY A 29 -10.16 21.97 -3.38
N ALA A 30 -9.25 21.07 -3.01
CA ALA A 30 -8.03 21.40 -2.29
C ALA A 30 -7.09 22.30 -3.10
N GLY A 31 -7.01 22.12 -4.44
CA GLY A 31 -6.23 22.96 -5.34
C GLY A 31 -6.73 24.41 -5.43
N PHE A 32 -8.02 24.63 -5.26
CA PHE A 32 -8.65 25.96 -5.21
C PHE A 32 -8.74 26.56 -3.81
N ALA A 33 -8.29 25.88 -2.76
CA ALA A 33 -8.42 26.32 -1.39
C ALA A 33 -7.67 27.64 -1.14
N LYS A 34 -8.38 28.64 -0.61
CA LYS A 34 -7.82 29.93 -0.19
C LYS A 34 -7.52 29.96 1.32
N ASN A 35 -8.13 29.08 2.09
CA ASN A 35 -8.03 29.01 3.55
C ASN A 35 -7.55 27.63 3.99
N LEU A 36 -6.79 27.58 5.10
CA LEU A 36 -6.29 26.34 5.67
C LEU A 36 -7.41 25.36 6.04
N ALA A 37 -8.53 25.86 6.56
CA ALA A 37 -9.69 25.05 6.92
C ALA A 37 -10.28 24.31 5.70
N THR A 38 -10.48 25.00 4.57
CA THR A 38 -10.97 24.38 3.32
C THR A 38 -9.99 23.33 2.80
N LEU A 39 -8.68 23.64 2.82
CA LEU A 39 -7.65 22.70 2.43
C LEU A 39 -7.69 21.44 3.31
N ALA A 40 -7.77 21.60 4.63
CA ALA A 40 -7.80 20.48 5.58
C ALA A 40 -9.03 19.59 5.37
N VAL A 41 -10.23 20.18 5.26
CA VAL A 41 -11.48 19.43 5.04
C VAL A 41 -11.42 18.65 3.72
N CYS A 42 -11.02 19.30 2.63
CA CYS A 42 -10.90 18.64 1.33
C CYS A 42 -9.88 17.49 1.36
N ARG A 43 -8.75 17.67 2.05
CA ARG A 43 -7.73 16.64 2.20
C ARG A 43 -8.21 15.44 3.03
N VAL A 44 -8.95 15.67 4.12
CA VAL A 44 -9.54 14.61 4.94
C VAL A 44 -10.53 13.79 4.10
N LEU A 45 -11.46 14.47 3.41
CA LEU A 45 -12.45 13.78 2.57
C LEU A 45 -11.80 13.02 1.41
N ALA A 46 -10.84 13.62 0.72
CA ALA A 46 -10.07 12.94 -0.32
C ALA A 46 -9.34 11.71 0.24
N GLY A 47 -8.69 11.81 1.41
CA GLY A 47 -7.98 10.70 2.05
C GLY A 47 -8.88 9.53 2.42
N ILE A 48 -10.08 9.81 2.97
CA ILE A 48 -11.10 8.79 3.27
C ILE A 48 -11.48 8.02 2.01
N LEU A 49 -11.70 8.71 0.90
CA LEU A 49 -12.12 8.09 -0.37
C LEU A 49 -10.98 7.34 -1.07
N ILE A 50 -9.76 7.89 -1.11
CA ILE A 50 -8.59 7.25 -1.74
C ILE A 50 -8.15 5.99 -0.99
N SER A 51 -8.42 5.89 0.31
CA SER A 51 -8.11 4.67 1.06
C SER A 51 -8.86 3.43 0.54
N ALA A 52 -10.02 3.63 -0.12
CA ALA A 52 -10.85 2.54 -0.62
C ALA A 52 -10.20 1.72 -1.76
N PRO A 53 -9.70 2.31 -2.85
CA PRO A 53 -8.98 1.57 -3.90
C PRO A 53 -7.75 0.83 -3.38
N LEU A 54 -6.99 1.42 -2.44
CA LEU A 54 -5.82 0.78 -1.86
C LEU A 54 -6.20 -0.50 -1.08
N ALA A 55 -7.23 -0.42 -0.24
CA ALA A 55 -7.70 -1.57 0.54
C ALA A 55 -8.28 -2.69 -0.33
N VAL A 56 -8.94 -2.33 -1.44
CA VAL A 56 -9.56 -3.28 -2.38
C VAL A 56 -8.52 -3.91 -3.31
N GLY A 57 -7.39 -3.26 -3.54
CA GLY A 57 -6.34 -3.72 -4.47
C GLY A 57 -5.80 -5.11 -4.13
N ALA A 58 -5.55 -5.39 -2.84
CA ALA A 58 -5.11 -6.71 -2.40
C ALA A 58 -6.16 -7.80 -2.69
N GLY A 59 -7.44 -7.50 -2.42
CA GLY A 59 -8.55 -8.40 -2.76
C GLY A 59 -8.68 -8.67 -4.26
N THR A 60 -8.51 -7.63 -5.08
CA THR A 60 -8.55 -7.76 -6.55
C THR A 60 -7.46 -8.71 -7.07
N ILE A 61 -6.25 -8.64 -6.52
CA ILE A 61 -5.17 -9.56 -6.88
C ILE A 61 -5.51 -11.01 -6.51
N MET A 62 -6.07 -11.23 -5.33
CA MET A 62 -6.50 -12.56 -4.89
C MET A 62 -7.66 -13.12 -5.71
N ASP A 63 -8.53 -12.26 -6.23
CA ASP A 63 -9.66 -12.67 -7.08
C ASP A 63 -9.17 -13.11 -8.49
N ILE A 64 -8.04 -12.56 -8.97
CA ILE A 64 -7.53 -12.83 -10.33
C ILE A 64 -6.46 -13.92 -10.33
N TRP A 65 -5.56 -13.90 -9.35
CA TRP A 65 -4.39 -14.76 -9.32
C TRP A 65 -4.59 -15.91 -8.34
N THR A 66 -4.20 -17.12 -8.73
CA THR A 66 -4.35 -18.33 -7.93
C THR A 66 -3.02 -18.97 -7.56
N GLY A 67 -2.97 -19.64 -6.42
CA GLY A 67 -1.81 -20.41 -5.98
C GLY A 67 -0.58 -19.54 -5.71
N VAL A 68 0.57 -19.94 -6.25
CA VAL A 68 1.86 -19.27 -6.03
C VAL A 68 1.89 -17.86 -6.62
N TYR A 69 1.16 -17.62 -7.70
CA TYR A 69 1.12 -16.31 -8.36
C TYR A 69 0.39 -15.25 -7.52
N THR A 70 -0.58 -15.65 -6.70
CA THR A 70 -1.26 -14.73 -5.76
C THR A 70 -0.25 -14.07 -4.83
N ASN A 71 0.68 -14.85 -4.30
CA ASN A 71 1.72 -14.34 -3.41
C ASN A 71 2.61 -13.29 -4.10
N ARG A 72 3.07 -13.58 -5.31
CA ARG A 72 3.87 -12.65 -6.11
C ARG A 72 3.09 -11.37 -6.44
N GLY A 73 1.81 -11.47 -6.73
CA GLY A 73 0.94 -10.31 -6.95
C GLY A 73 0.82 -9.41 -5.72
N VAL A 74 0.66 -9.99 -4.53
CA VAL A 74 0.63 -9.23 -3.27
C VAL A 74 1.97 -8.56 -2.98
N VAL A 75 3.10 -9.27 -3.24
CA VAL A 75 4.46 -8.69 -3.12
C VAL A 75 4.60 -7.44 -4.00
N LEU A 76 4.21 -7.54 -5.27
CA LEU A 76 4.26 -6.42 -6.20
C LEU A 76 3.37 -5.26 -5.77
N LEU A 77 2.15 -5.54 -5.31
CA LEU A 77 1.25 -4.50 -4.79
C LEU A 77 1.88 -3.74 -3.61
N MET A 78 2.47 -4.47 -2.66
CA MET A 78 3.13 -3.85 -1.51
C MET A 78 4.34 -3.03 -1.93
N ALA A 79 5.15 -3.53 -2.87
CA ALA A 79 6.28 -2.77 -3.41
C ALA A 79 5.82 -1.43 -4.03
N ILE A 80 4.76 -1.44 -4.84
CA ILE A 80 4.18 -0.24 -5.45
C ILE A 80 3.65 0.71 -4.36
N ALA A 81 3.00 0.18 -3.33
CA ALA A 81 2.48 0.98 -2.21
C ALA A 81 3.60 1.70 -1.43
N PHE A 82 4.77 1.07 -1.25
CA PHE A 82 5.93 1.71 -0.62
C PHE A 82 6.69 2.66 -1.56
N MET A 83 6.70 2.39 -2.86
CA MET A 83 7.30 3.29 -3.86
C MET A 83 6.49 4.59 -4.02
N GLY A 84 5.17 4.55 -3.84
CA GLY A 84 4.27 5.68 -4.06
C GLY A 84 4.67 6.96 -3.31
N PRO A 85 4.83 6.93 -1.98
CA PRO A 85 5.24 8.10 -1.21
C PRO A 85 6.59 8.67 -1.64
N ALA A 86 7.56 7.81 -1.98
CA ALA A 86 8.89 8.23 -2.40
C ALA A 86 8.86 8.91 -3.79
N LEU A 87 8.15 8.32 -4.76
CA LEU A 87 7.94 8.94 -6.08
C LEU A 87 7.13 10.23 -5.98
N GLY A 88 6.15 10.28 -5.06
CA GLY A 88 5.40 11.49 -4.77
C GLY A 88 6.29 12.61 -4.23
N SER A 89 7.21 12.29 -3.32
CA SER A 89 8.19 13.26 -2.79
C SER A 89 9.18 13.74 -3.85
N LEU A 90 9.60 12.84 -4.77
CA LEU A 90 10.45 13.20 -5.90
C LEU A 90 9.75 14.23 -6.80
N VAL A 91 8.55 13.96 -7.25
CA VAL A 91 7.77 14.88 -8.08
C VAL A 91 7.43 16.16 -7.31
N GLY A 92 7.07 16.04 -6.03
CA GLY A 92 6.76 17.16 -5.15
C GLY A 92 7.94 18.12 -4.94
N GLY A 93 9.16 17.60 -4.83
CA GLY A 93 10.38 18.41 -4.72
C GLY A 93 10.59 19.31 -5.94
N TRP A 94 10.46 18.77 -7.14
CA TRP A 94 10.56 19.55 -8.38
C TRP A 94 9.44 20.59 -8.51
N ILE A 95 8.21 20.24 -8.13
CA ILE A 95 7.10 21.20 -8.13
C ILE A 95 7.37 22.33 -7.16
N ALA A 96 7.86 22.02 -5.95
CA ALA A 96 8.18 23.02 -4.92
C ALA A 96 9.28 23.99 -5.35
N GLU A 97 10.21 23.56 -6.21
CA GLU A 97 11.30 24.41 -6.70
C GLU A 97 10.84 25.39 -7.79
N TYR A 98 9.99 24.93 -8.74
CA TYR A 98 9.64 25.71 -9.94
C TYR A 98 8.23 26.29 -9.93
N LYS A 99 7.36 25.84 -9.03
CA LYS A 99 5.94 26.20 -9.02
C LYS A 99 5.43 26.47 -7.62
N ASN A 100 4.29 27.13 -7.53
CA ASN A 100 3.60 27.39 -6.26
C ASN A 100 2.95 26.10 -5.70
N TRP A 101 2.69 26.05 -4.40
CA TRP A 101 2.12 24.91 -3.69
C TRP A 101 0.83 24.30 -4.32
N PRO A 102 -0.10 25.06 -4.96
CA PRO A 102 -1.30 24.46 -5.54
C PRO A 102 -1.00 23.49 -6.69
N TRP A 103 0.15 23.65 -7.36
CA TRP A 103 0.56 22.76 -8.44
C TRP A 103 0.78 21.32 -7.96
N SER A 104 1.12 21.11 -6.68
CA SER A 104 1.18 19.76 -6.10
C SER A 104 -0.17 19.06 -6.11
N GLN A 105 -1.27 19.81 -5.92
CA GLN A 105 -2.63 19.29 -5.99
C GLN A 105 -3.03 18.98 -7.44
N TRP A 106 -2.71 19.91 -8.37
CA TRP A 106 -3.00 19.73 -9.79
C TRP A 106 -2.26 18.53 -10.39
N THR A 107 -1.00 18.33 -10.03
CA THR A 107 -0.24 17.17 -10.49
C THR A 107 -0.85 15.87 -9.98
N THR A 108 -1.24 15.81 -8.70
CA THR A 108 -1.94 14.66 -8.14
C THR A 108 -3.27 14.41 -8.84
N LEU A 109 -4.02 15.48 -9.17
CA LEU A 109 -5.28 15.40 -9.91
C LEU A 109 -5.07 14.82 -11.33
N PHE A 110 -4.08 15.31 -12.08
CA PHE A 110 -3.81 14.84 -13.44
C PHE A 110 -3.38 13.38 -13.46
N LEU A 111 -2.48 12.97 -12.56
CA LEU A 111 -2.06 11.57 -12.43
C LEU A 111 -3.24 10.68 -12.03
N GLY A 112 -4.02 11.12 -11.03
CA GLY A 112 -5.19 10.39 -10.57
C GLY A 112 -6.27 10.26 -11.65
N ALA A 113 -6.52 11.33 -12.43
CA ALA A 113 -7.45 11.31 -13.56
C ALA A 113 -6.99 10.36 -14.67
N GLY A 114 -5.70 10.35 -14.98
CA GLY A 114 -5.12 9.40 -15.94
C GLY A 114 -5.34 7.95 -15.50
N ILE A 115 -5.02 7.61 -14.24
CA ILE A 115 -5.24 6.28 -13.68
C ILE A 115 -6.73 5.92 -13.67
N TRP A 116 -7.60 6.87 -13.29
CA TRP A 116 -9.04 6.66 -13.31
C TRP A 116 -9.54 6.36 -14.73
N PHE A 117 -9.07 7.07 -15.73
CA PHE A 117 -9.44 6.81 -17.13
C PHE A 117 -9.11 5.37 -17.55
N PHE A 118 -7.91 4.87 -17.19
CA PHE A 118 -7.55 3.46 -17.39
C PHE A 118 -8.48 2.49 -16.63
N SER A 119 -8.93 2.86 -15.43
CA SER A 119 -9.81 2.00 -14.63
C SER A 119 -11.22 1.83 -15.22
N LEU A 120 -11.66 2.72 -16.13
CA LEU A 120 -12.95 2.58 -16.83
C LEU A 120 -13.02 1.31 -17.68
N GLY A 121 -11.89 0.89 -18.26
CA GLY A 121 -11.75 -0.35 -19.01
C GLY A 121 -11.71 -1.62 -18.15
N ALA A 122 -11.55 -1.50 -16.82
CA ALA A 122 -11.45 -2.64 -15.93
C ALA A 122 -12.78 -3.40 -15.86
N GLN A 123 -12.70 -4.73 -15.93
CA GLN A 123 -13.86 -5.62 -15.76
C GLN A 123 -14.06 -5.92 -14.27
N GLU A 124 -15.28 -6.38 -13.92
CA GLU A 124 -15.57 -6.85 -12.57
C GLU A 124 -14.82 -8.16 -12.30
N THR A 125 -14.09 -8.19 -11.18
CA THR A 125 -13.26 -9.34 -10.78
C THR A 125 -13.88 -10.17 -9.66
N TYR A 126 -14.78 -9.58 -8.89
CA TYR A 126 -15.37 -10.26 -7.74
C TYR A 126 -16.48 -11.24 -8.18
N PRO A 127 -16.40 -12.53 -7.78
CA PRO A 127 -17.34 -13.55 -8.24
C PRO A 127 -18.80 -13.29 -7.84
N GLY A 128 -19.04 -12.73 -6.65
CA GLY A 128 -20.38 -12.52 -6.11
C GLY A 128 -21.31 -11.71 -7.04
N PRO A 129 -20.98 -10.47 -7.41
CA PRO A 129 -21.77 -9.68 -8.37
C PRO A 129 -21.87 -10.31 -9.75
N ILE A 130 -20.82 -11.02 -10.22
CA ILE A 130 -20.83 -11.70 -11.52
C ILE A 130 -21.87 -12.82 -11.51
N ILE A 131 -21.86 -13.68 -10.49
CA ILE A 131 -22.80 -14.79 -10.34
C ILE A 131 -24.24 -14.26 -10.23
N ARG A 132 -24.48 -13.21 -9.44
CA ARG A 132 -25.80 -12.59 -9.31
C ARG A 132 -26.31 -12.02 -10.63
N ARG A 133 -25.47 -11.34 -11.39
CA ARG A 133 -25.84 -10.81 -12.72
C ARG A 133 -26.16 -11.94 -13.69
N ARG A 134 -25.41 -13.04 -13.66
CA ARG A 134 -25.68 -14.23 -14.49
C ARG A 134 -26.96 -14.96 -14.08
N ALA A 135 -27.16 -15.20 -12.77
CA ALA A 135 -28.36 -15.80 -12.23
C ALA A 135 -29.61 -15.00 -12.63
N LYS A 136 -29.59 -13.68 -12.50
CA LYS A 136 -30.68 -12.79 -12.94
C LYS A 136 -30.96 -12.88 -14.44
N LYS A 137 -29.92 -12.98 -15.28
CA LYS A 137 -30.09 -13.12 -16.74
C LYS A 137 -30.66 -14.49 -17.14
N LEU A 138 -30.36 -15.54 -16.36
CA LEU A 138 -30.80 -16.90 -16.62
C LEU A 138 -32.13 -17.26 -15.92
N GLY A 139 -32.76 -16.33 -15.19
CA GLY A 139 -33.98 -16.60 -14.42
C GLY A 139 -33.79 -17.54 -13.23
N LEU A 140 -32.55 -17.77 -12.79
CA LEU A 140 -32.22 -18.62 -11.64
C LEU A 140 -32.36 -17.87 -10.32
N PRO A 141 -32.57 -18.56 -9.19
CA PRO A 141 -32.64 -17.93 -7.88
C PRO A 141 -31.32 -17.16 -7.58
N VAL A 142 -31.46 -15.87 -7.26
CA VAL A 142 -30.32 -14.97 -7.03
C VAL A 142 -29.77 -15.21 -5.62
N PRO A 143 -28.48 -15.52 -5.44
CA PRO A 143 -27.87 -15.66 -4.12
C PRO A 143 -28.04 -14.39 -3.26
N PRO A 144 -28.30 -14.52 -1.94
CA PRO A 144 -28.49 -13.38 -1.07
C PRO A 144 -27.29 -12.44 -1.05
N ALA A 145 -27.55 -11.16 -0.81
CA ALA A 145 -26.47 -10.18 -0.65
C ALA A 145 -25.73 -10.44 0.66
N PRO A 146 -24.38 -10.29 0.71
CA PRO A 146 -23.60 -10.45 1.95
C PRO A 146 -24.00 -9.42 3.02
N ILE A 147 -24.47 -8.25 2.61
CA ILE A 147 -24.93 -7.21 3.52
C ILE A 147 -26.46 -7.10 3.45
N PRO A 148 -27.16 -7.16 4.58
CA PRO A 148 -28.59 -6.90 4.64
C PRO A 148 -28.92 -5.48 4.15
N SER A 149 -30.09 -5.29 3.56
CA SER A 149 -30.57 -3.95 3.14
C SER A 149 -31.08 -3.13 4.32
N GLY A 150 -30.96 -1.79 4.23
CA GLY A 150 -31.49 -0.85 5.23
C GLY A 150 -30.64 -0.68 6.49
N LEU A 151 -31.29 -0.33 7.62
CA LEU A 151 -30.63 -0.02 8.88
C LEU A 151 -29.83 -1.22 9.46
N ALA A 152 -30.30 -2.44 9.21
CA ALA A 152 -29.61 -3.67 9.58
C ALA A 152 -28.25 -3.80 8.86
N GLY A 153 -28.18 -3.39 7.60
CA GLY A 153 -26.92 -3.35 6.84
C GLY A 153 -25.93 -2.31 7.40
N LEU A 154 -26.42 -1.13 7.78
CA LEU A 154 -25.56 -0.13 8.41
C LEU A 154 -25.00 -0.62 9.76
N ARG A 155 -25.84 -1.22 10.58
CA ARG A 155 -25.41 -1.84 11.86
C ARG A 155 -24.39 -2.96 11.63
N PHE A 156 -24.62 -3.81 10.65
CA PHE A 156 -23.69 -4.88 10.26
C PHE A 156 -22.35 -4.30 9.80
N LEU A 157 -22.35 -3.27 8.96
CA LEU A 157 -21.14 -2.57 8.52
C LEU A 157 -20.35 -2.01 9.70
N VAL A 158 -21.00 -1.30 10.61
CA VAL A 158 -20.34 -0.71 11.79
C VAL A 158 -19.78 -1.80 12.70
N MET A 159 -20.57 -2.81 13.04
CA MET A 159 -20.14 -3.90 13.92
C MET A 159 -18.99 -4.73 13.33
N VAL A 160 -19.13 -5.18 12.09
CA VAL A 160 -18.13 -6.05 11.45
C VAL A 160 -16.89 -5.26 11.01
N THR A 161 -17.07 -4.03 10.56
CA THR A 161 -15.97 -3.26 9.96
C THR A 161 -15.19 -2.43 10.97
N LEU A 162 -15.81 -1.96 12.04
CA LEU A 162 -15.16 -1.14 13.05
C LEU A 162 -14.96 -1.89 14.38
N ALA A 163 -16.01 -2.52 14.91
CA ALA A 163 -15.92 -3.13 16.22
C ALA A 163 -15.07 -4.42 16.22
N ARG A 164 -15.24 -5.28 15.21
CA ARG A 164 -14.52 -6.56 15.15
C ARG A 164 -12.99 -6.41 15.07
N PRO A 165 -12.40 -5.54 14.23
CA PRO A 165 -10.95 -5.34 14.22
C PRO A 165 -10.41 -4.78 15.53
N VAL A 166 -11.14 -3.88 16.19
CA VAL A 166 -10.75 -3.34 17.51
C VAL A 166 -10.81 -4.44 18.57
N TYR A 167 -11.87 -5.23 18.56
CA TYR A 167 -12.00 -6.38 19.46
C TYR A 167 -10.85 -7.38 19.25
N MET A 168 -10.54 -7.76 18.01
CA MET A 168 -9.41 -8.66 17.69
C MET A 168 -8.06 -8.08 18.12
N LEU A 169 -7.87 -6.76 17.98
CA LEU A 169 -6.64 -6.08 18.42
C LEU A 169 -6.44 -6.19 19.94
N LEU A 170 -7.53 -6.16 20.73
CA LEU A 170 -7.48 -6.19 22.19
C LEU A 170 -7.46 -7.62 22.75
N THR A 171 -8.05 -8.59 22.04
CA THR A 171 -8.20 -9.97 22.54
C THR A 171 -7.15 -10.93 22.00
N GLU A 172 -6.62 -10.70 20.79
CA GLU A 172 -5.66 -11.60 20.15
C GLU A 172 -4.24 -11.03 20.19
N PRO A 173 -3.32 -11.56 21.04
CA PRO A 173 -1.97 -11.01 21.18
C PRO A 173 -1.15 -11.06 19.89
N ILE A 174 -1.38 -12.05 19.03
CA ILE A 174 -0.71 -12.14 17.72
C ILE A 174 -1.11 -10.97 16.83
N VAL A 175 -2.40 -10.60 16.81
CA VAL A 175 -2.90 -9.46 16.03
C VAL A 175 -2.33 -8.15 16.59
N ALA A 176 -2.29 -7.99 17.91
CA ALA A 176 -1.72 -6.82 18.58
C ALA A 176 -0.24 -6.64 18.26
N LEU A 177 0.57 -7.70 18.39
CA LEU A 177 2.01 -7.66 18.09
C LEU A 177 2.29 -7.36 16.60
N CYS A 178 1.56 -8.01 15.68
CA CYS A 178 1.70 -7.73 14.26
C CYS A 178 1.28 -6.30 13.89
N SER A 179 0.24 -5.77 14.54
CA SER A 179 -0.22 -4.40 14.31
C SER A 179 0.76 -3.37 14.87
N LEU A 180 1.32 -3.62 16.06
CA LEU A 180 2.37 -2.80 16.66
C LEU A 180 3.61 -2.75 15.75
N TYR A 181 4.05 -3.91 15.29
CA TYR A 181 5.17 -4.02 14.36
C TYR A 181 4.92 -3.25 13.05
N ALA A 182 3.75 -3.42 12.44
CA ALA A 182 3.39 -2.69 11.23
C ALA A 182 3.35 -1.17 11.46
N SER A 183 2.79 -0.72 12.60
CA SER A 183 2.72 0.70 12.95
C SER A 183 4.11 1.32 13.15
N LEU A 184 5.04 0.61 13.80
CA LEU A 184 6.43 1.05 13.94
C LEU A 184 7.12 1.19 12.57
N ASN A 185 6.93 0.23 11.67
CA ASN A 185 7.48 0.29 10.31
C ASN A 185 6.98 1.51 9.53
N PHE A 186 5.67 1.75 9.54
CA PHE A 186 5.10 2.94 8.90
C PHE A 186 5.58 4.22 9.56
N SER A 187 5.68 4.25 10.89
CA SER A 187 6.19 5.41 11.62
C SER A 187 7.60 5.78 11.17
N VAL A 188 8.50 4.80 11.07
CA VAL A 188 9.87 5.02 10.59
C VAL A 188 9.88 5.50 9.13
N LEU A 189 9.04 4.92 8.26
CA LEU A 189 8.92 5.35 6.86
C LEU A 189 8.54 6.84 6.77
N PHE A 190 7.50 7.26 7.52
CA PHE A 190 7.08 8.66 7.53
C PHE A 190 8.11 9.59 8.17
N CYS A 191 8.85 9.12 9.19
CA CYS A 191 9.98 9.87 9.74
C CYS A 191 11.05 10.11 8.68
N PHE A 192 11.37 9.14 7.82
CA PHE A 192 12.30 9.34 6.71
C PHE A 192 11.79 10.38 5.72
N LEU A 193 10.48 10.34 5.36
CA LEU A 193 9.89 11.33 4.45
C LEU A 193 10.03 12.78 4.99
N ALA A 194 9.96 12.95 6.29
CA ALA A 194 10.15 14.26 6.94
C ALA A 194 11.62 14.62 7.13
N SER A 195 12.47 13.66 7.51
CA SER A 195 13.88 13.90 7.88
C SER A 195 14.77 14.13 6.66
N ILE A 196 14.55 13.45 5.55
CA ILE A 196 15.38 13.57 4.35
C ILE A 196 15.43 15.02 3.85
N PRO A 197 14.33 15.72 3.57
CA PRO A 197 14.39 17.10 3.12
C PRO A 197 15.10 18.02 4.11
N LEU A 198 14.87 17.83 5.41
CA LEU A 198 15.48 18.62 6.46
C LEU A 198 17.00 18.42 6.49
N ILE A 199 17.48 17.19 6.50
CA ILE A 199 18.92 16.86 6.56
C ILE A 199 19.64 17.37 5.31
N TYR A 200 19.09 17.12 4.12
CA TYR A 200 19.76 17.49 2.88
C TYR A 200 19.73 18.99 2.60
N SER A 201 18.69 19.70 3.03
CA SER A 201 18.67 21.17 2.93
C SER A 201 19.60 21.84 3.96
N THR A 202 19.71 21.32 5.19
CA THR A 202 20.50 21.95 6.26
C THR A 202 21.99 21.59 6.18
N ILE A 203 22.32 20.31 5.90
CA ILE A 203 23.71 19.82 5.93
C ILE A 203 24.39 19.98 4.57
N TYR A 204 23.69 19.65 3.49
CA TYR A 204 24.24 19.62 2.14
C TYR A 204 23.81 20.81 1.27
N SER A 205 22.95 21.70 1.79
CA SER A 205 22.44 22.88 1.07
C SER A 205 21.78 22.54 -0.26
N PHE A 206 21.09 21.41 -0.33
CA PHE A 206 20.39 20.97 -1.54
C PHE A 206 19.14 21.80 -1.80
N SER A 207 18.85 22.07 -3.07
CA SER A 207 17.58 22.67 -3.49
C SER A 207 16.40 21.68 -3.25
N PRO A 208 15.15 22.17 -3.19
CA PRO A 208 13.97 21.30 -3.01
C PRO A 208 13.87 20.17 -4.04
N GLY A 209 14.23 20.42 -5.31
CA GLY A 209 14.24 19.40 -6.34
C GLY A 209 15.34 18.37 -6.14
N GLN A 210 16.52 18.79 -5.72
CA GLN A 210 17.63 17.89 -5.37
C GLN A 210 17.26 17.02 -4.15
N CYS A 211 16.59 17.60 -3.14
CA CYS A 211 16.02 16.81 -2.03
C CYS A 211 15.00 15.77 -2.50
N GLY A 212 14.22 16.12 -3.52
CA GLY A 212 13.31 15.17 -4.18
C GLY A 212 14.06 13.98 -4.82
N LEU A 213 15.20 14.23 -5.49
CA LEU A 213 16.00 13.17 -6.11
C LEU A 213 16.58 12.17 -5.10
N VAL A 214 16.84 12.58 -3.86
CA VAL A 214 17.32 11.70 -2.80
C VAL A 214 16.36 10.54 -2.55
N PHE A 215 15.06 10.77 -2.72
CA PHE A 215 14.03 9.73 -2.55
C PHE A 215 14.11 8.59 -3.57
N ILE A 216 14.89 8.71 -4.66
CA ILE A 216 15.14 7.62 -5.62
C ILE A 216 15.74 6.37 -4.95
N GLY A 217 16.48 6.53 -3.84
CA GLY A 217 17.00 5.40 -3.09
C GLY A 217 15.91 4.42 -2.64
N ILE A 218 14.73 4.91 -2.25
CA ILE A 218 13.62 4.07 -1.78
C ILE A 218 13.02 3.19 -2.89
N PRO A 219 12.61 3.70 -4.08
CA PRO A 219 12.17 2.86 -5.19
C PRO A 219 13.20 1.82 -5.63
N VAL A 220 14.47 2.20 -5.72
CA VAL A 220 15.55 1.26 -6.05
C VAL A 220 15.63 0.15 -5.00
N GLY A 221 15.61 0.49 -3.71
CA GLY A 221 15.59 -0.46 -2.61
C GLY A 221 14.35 -1.37 -2.65
N CYS A 222 13.17 -0.85 -2.98
CA CYS A 222 11.95 -1.64 -3.17
C CYS A 222 12.08 -2.64 -4.32
N VAL A 223 12.64 -2.26 -5.45
CA VAL A 223 12.88 -3.16 -6.58
C VAL A 223 13.85 -4.27 -6.19
N VAL A 224 14.97 -3.93 -5.54
CA VAL A 224 15.94 -4.91 -5.06
C VAL A 224 15.32 -5.85 -4.04
N GLY A 225 14.58 -5.33 -3.05
CA GLY A 225 13.91 -6.15 -2.03
C GLY A 225 12.84 -7.07 -2.61
N THR A 226 12.06 -6.59 -3.57
CA THR A 226 11.04 -7.38 -4.28
C THR A 226 11.69 -8.51 -5.08
N THR A 227 12.75 -8.22 -5.81
CA THR A 227 13.50 -9.21 -6.60
C THR A 227 14.12 -10.26 -5.67
N ALA A 228 14.77 -9.83 -4.59
CA ALA A 228 15.33 -10.74 -3.60
C ALA A 228 14.27 -11.67 -2.98
N LEU A 229 13.11 -11.12 -2.63
CA LEU A 229 12.01 -11.90 -2.05
C LEU A 229 11.47 -12.94 -3.04
N ILE A 230 11.27 -12.56 -4.30
CA ILE A 230 10.82 -13.48 -5.37
C ILE A 230 11.85 -14.58 -5.62
N LEU A 231 13.15 -14.26 -5.58
CA LEU A 231 14.23 -15.25 -5.73
C LEU A 231 14.26 -16.23 -4.54
N ILE A 232 14.15 -15.72 -3.31
CA ILE A 232 14.09 -16.57 -2.10
C ILE A 232 12.86 -17.49 -2.15
N ASP A 233 11.69 -16.96 -2.53
CA ASP A 233 10.47 -17.77 -2.66
C ASP A 233 10.60 -18.83 -3.76
N SER A 234 11.19 -18.48 -4.90
CA SER A 234 11.42 -19.42 -6.02
C SER A 234 12.40 -20.52 -5.63
N TYR A 235 13.49 -20.18 -4.96
CA TYR A 235 14.49 -21.14 -4.49
C TYR A 235 13.88 -22.12 -3.48
N THR A 236 13.15 -21.62 -2.50
CA THR A 236 12.52 -22.46 -1.48
C THR A 236 11.43 -23.36 -2.06
N LEU A 237 10.66 -22.86 -3.05
CA LEU A 237 9.69 -23.67 -3.80
C LEU A 237 10.34 -24.82 -4.58
N THR A 238 11.41 -24.53 -5.33
CA THR A 238 12.12 -25.53 -6.13
C THR A 238 12.69 -26.61 -5.22
N LYS A 239 13.30 -26.21 -4.10
CA LYS A 239 13.86 -27.16 -3.12
C LYS A 239 12.77 -28.03 -2.47
N HIS A 240 11.60 -27.45 -2.19
CA HIS A 240 10.47 -28.19 -1.63
C HIS A 240 9.91 -29.22 -2.63
N ARG A 241 9.69 -28.80 -3.88
CA ARG A 241 9.20 -29.68 -4.96
C ARG A 241 10.14 -30.85 -5.24
N ALA A 242 11.45 -30.63 -5.14
CA ALA A 242 12.46 -31.69 -5.30
C ALA A 242 12.42 -32.72 -4.15
N ARG A 243 11.89 -32.34 -2.98
CA ARG A 243 11.87 -33.17 -1.78
C ARG A 243 10.53 -33.87 -1.53
N SER A 244 9.43 -33.29 -1.94
CA SER A 244 8.06 -33.78 -1.71
C SER A 244 7.11 -33.22 -2.79
N SER A 245 6.84 -33.99 -3.83
CA SER A 245 6.03 -33.57 -4.97
C SER A 245 4.52 -33.41 -4.65
N ASP A 246 4.00 -34.13 -3.64
CA ASP A 246 2.56 -34.25 -3.37
C ASP A 246 2.04 -33.42 -2.18
N VAL A 247 2.93 -32.75 -1.42
CA VAL A 247 2.54 -31.98 -0.26
C VAL A 247 2.57 -30.50 -0.60
N PRO A 248 1.49 -29.74 -0.31
CA PRO A 248 1.50 -28.29 -0.52
C PRO A 248 2.63 -27.63 0.28
N PRO A 249 3.30 -26.64 -0.30
CA PRO A 249 4.46 -26.02 0.35
C PRO A 249 4.04 -25.32 1.65
N PRO A 250 4.81 -25.53 2.75
CA PRO A 250 4.47 -24.98 4.05
C PRO A 250 4.48 -23.44 4.02
N PRO A 251 3.54 -22.77 4.70
CA PRO A 251 3.45 -21.31 4.72
C PRO A 251 4.65 -20.63 5.41
N GLU A 252 5.39 -21.36 6.23
CA GLU A 252 6.59 -20.88 6.96
C GLU A 252 7.73 -20.45 6.04
N ARG A 253 7.76 -20.91 4.78
CA ARG A 253 8.80 -20.54 3.80
C ARG A 253 8.91 -19.03 3.57
N LEU A 254 7.80 -18.30 3.72
CA LEU A 254 7.78 -16.85 3.54
C LEU A 254 8.46 -16.11 4.70
N LEU A 255 8.63 -16.76 5.86
CA LEU A 255 9.38 -16.22 7.00
C LEU A 255 10.87 -16.05 6.71
N TRP A 256 11.43 -16.77 5.74
CA TRP A 256 12.85 -16.61 5.36
C TRP A 256 13.15 -15.18 4.90
N GLY A 257 12.23 -14.56 4.16
CA GLY A 257 12.34 -13.14 3.79
C GLY A 257 12.42 -12.23 5.03
N ALA A 258 11.54 -12.44 6.00
CA ALA A 258 11.56 -11.67 7.25
C ALA A 258 12.84 -11.92 8.09
N MET A 259 13.33 -13.14 8.13
CA MET A 259 14.58 -13.47 8.85
C MET A 259 15.80 -12.76 8.26
N VAL A 260 15.85 -12.60 6.94
CA VAL A 260 16.90 -11.83 6.26
C VAL A 260 16.68 -10.32 6.42
N GLY A 261 15.45 -9.85 6.31
CA GLY A 261 15.11 -8.43 6.42
C GLY A 261 15.28 -7.86 7.83
N SER A 262 15.01 -8.65 8.88
CA SER A 262 15.02 -8.18 10.27
C SER A 262 16.34 -7.54 10.72
N PRO A 263 17.53 -8.12 10.48
CA PRO A 263 18.78 -7.47 10.86
C PRO A 263 19.15 -6.30 9.94
N LEU A 264 18.70 -6.31 8.68
CA LEU A 264 19.00 -5.24 7.73
C LEU A 264 18.32 -3.93 8.09
N MET A 265 17.13 -3.99 8.72
CA MET A 265 16.38 -2.79 9.09
C MET A 265 17.12 -1.93 10.12
N PRO A 266 17.49 -2.41 11.32
CA PRO A 266 18.26 -1.60 12.26
C PRO A 266 19.63 -1.21 11.71
N ALA A 267 20.31 -2.11 10.95
CA ALA A 267 21.57 -1.78 10.33
C ALA A 267 21.45 -0.58 9.37
N SER A 268 20.40 -0.50 8.57
CA SER A 268 20.14 0.61 7.66
C SER A 268 19.87 1.93 8.40
N LEU A 269 19.15 1.88 9.53
CA LEU A 269 18.85 3.04 10.35
C LEU A 269 20.11 3.59 11.01
N PHE A 270 20.94 2.72 11.60
CA PHE A 270 22.23 3.12 12.16
C PHE A 270 23.17 3.67 11.08
N TRP A 271 23.23 3.03 9.92
CA TRP A 271 24.01 3.53 8.80
C TRP A 271 23.57 4.92 8.38
N PHE A 272 22.27 5.15 8.20
CA PHE A 272 21.73 6.47 7.87
C PHE A 272 22.11 7.52 8.95
N ALA A 273 21.88 7.20 10.22
CA ALA A 273 22.17 8.12 11.33
C ALA A 273 23.65 8.52 11.41
N TRP A 274 24.56 7.56 11.17
CA TRP A 274 25.99 7.83 11.23
C TRP A 274 26.53 8.58 10.02
N THR A 275 25.90 8.43 8.86
CA THR A 275 26.36 9.08 7.61
C THR A 275 25.73 10.43 7.33
N ALA A 276 24.65 10.79 8.03
CA ALA A 276 24.01 12.10 7.93
C ALA A 276 24.82 13.19 8.66
N ARG A 277 26.08 13.44 8.24
CA ARG A 277 27.02 14.38 8.85
C ARG A 277 27.75 15.19 7.80
N PRO A 278 28.16 16.44 8.14
CA PRO A 278 29.08 17.18 7.30
C PRO A 278 30.40 16.41 7.10
N GLY A 279 30.86 16.32 5.85
CA GLY A 279 32.10 15.61 5.51
C GLY A 279 31.90 14.17 5.02
N VAL A 280 30.74 13.57 5.14
CA VAL A 280 30.41 12.29 4.51
C VAL A 280 29.70 12.54 3.17
N HIS A 281 30.06 11.78 2.13
CA HIS A 281 29.44 11.95 0.83
C HIS A 281 27.93 11.62 0.89
N TRP A 282 27.10 12.47 0.35
CA TRP A 282 25.63 12.40 0.37
C TRP A 282 25.06 11.08 -0.16
N MET A 283 25.77 10.39 -1.08
CA MET A 283 25.35 9.10 -1.63
C MET A 283 25.27 8.00 -0.57
N SER A 284 26.08 8.08 0.50
CA SER A 284 26.07 7.07 1.58
C SER A 284 24.73 7.01 2.32
N SER A 285 24.13 8.16 2.60
CA SER A 285 22.81 8.23 3.25
C SER A 285 21.70 7.75 2.30
N ILE A 286 21.81 7.97 0.97
CA ILE A 286 20.86 7.47 -0.03
C ILE A 286 20.92 5.94 -0.10
N THR A 287 22.10 5.34 -0.09
CA THR A 287 22.22 3.87 -0.07
C THR A 287 21.64 3.26 1.19
N ALA A 288 21.78 3.91 2.33
CA ALA A 288 21.17 3.50 3.60
C ALA A 288 19.62 3.52 3.52
N THR A 289 19.01 4.57 2.90
CA THR A 289 17.56 4.61 2.68
C THR A 289 17.08 3.52 1.71
N GLY A 290 17.88 3.21 0.69
CA GLY A 290 17.61 2.08 -0.22
C GLY A 290 17.64 0.73 0.52
N LEU A 291 18.63 0.52 1.39
CA LEU A 291 18.71 -0.70 2.21
C LEU A 291 17.52 -0.80 3.19
N PHE A 292 17.09 0.32 3.78
CA PHE A 292 15.87 0.38 4.59
C PHE A 292 14.64 -0.05 3.80
N ALA A 293 14.43 0.48 2.60
CA ALA A 293 13.30 0.12 1.76
C ALA A 293 13.34 -1.38 1.36
N CYS A 294 14.53 -1.91 1.04
CA CYS A 294 14.73 -3.33 0.76
C CYS A 294 14.34 -4.20 1.95
N SER A 295 14.84 -3.88 3.15
CA SER A 295 14.51 -4.61 4.39
C SER A 295 13.03 -4.55 4.71
N ASN A 296 12.40 -3.40 4.49
CA ASN A 296 10.98 -3.18 4.75
C ASN A 296 10.10 -4.11 3.88
N ILE A 297 10.39 -4.23 2.58
CA ILE A 297 9.70 -5.16 1.68
C ILE A 297 9.88 -6.61 2.12
N LEU A 298 11.11 -7.02 2.48
CA LEU A 298 11.40 -8.37 2.94
C LEU A 298 10.60 -8.76 4.20
N ILE A 299 10.43 -7.81 5.10
CA ILE A 299 9.74 -8.05 6.38
C ILE A 299 8.22 -7.96 6.21
N PHE A 300 7.71 -6.92 5.54
CA PHE A 300 6.28 -6.59 5.54
C PHE A 300 5.43 -7.60 4.78
N VAL A 301 5.98 -8.19 3.72
CA VAL A 301 5.25 -9.15 2.88
C VAL A 301 5.17 -10.53 3.53
N SER A 302 6.17 -10.90 4.32
CA SER A 302 6.26 -12.21 4.95
C SER A 302 5.10 -12.54 5.91
N PRO A 303 4.68 -11.66 6.86
CA PRO A 303 3.58 -11.94 7.79
C PRO A 303 2.19 -11.78 7.17
N SER A 304 2.03 -11.00 6.11
CA SER A 304 0.72 -10.70 5.51
C SER A 304 0.02 -11.95 4.97
N HIS A 305 0.78 -12.96 4.56
CA HIS A 305 0.23 -14.18 3.96
C HIS A 305 -0.41 -15.15 4.97
N ARG A 306 0.05 -15.20 6.22
CA ARG A 306 -0.55 -16.09 7.24
C ARG A 306 -2.02 -15.81 7.52
N ARG A 307 -2.45 -14.54 7.39
CA ARG A 307 -3.84 -14.14 7.67
C ARG A 307 -4.81 -14.50 6.54
N LEU A 308 -4.31 -14.71 5.33
CA LEU A 308 -5.13 -14.92 4.13
C LEU A 308 -5.45 -16.40 3.85
N VAL A 309 -4.72 -17.32 4.49
CA VAL A 309 -4.92 -18.77 4.32
C VAL A 309 -5.93 -19.34 5.33
N HIS A 310 -6.23 -18.61 6.41
CA HIS A 310 -7.12 -19.05 7.49
C HIS A 310 -8.43 -18.25 7.59
N CYS A 311 -8.71 -17.36 6.63
CA CYS A 311 -10.03 -16.75 6.39
C CYS A 311 -10.66 -17.34 5.14
#